data_594c161195ad51ba87a91f41cb7ddbb2
#
_entry.id   594c161195ad51ba87a91f41cb7ddbb2
#
_cell.length_a   1.000
_cell.length_b   1.000
_cell.length_c   1.000
_cell.angle_alpha   90.00
_cell.angle_beta   90.00
_cell.angle_gamma   90.00
#
_symmetry.space_group_name_H-M   'P 1'
#
loop_
_entity.id
_entity.type
_entity.pdbx_description
1 polymer ?
#
loop_
_entity_poly.entity_id
_entity_poly.type
_entity_poly.pdbx_seq_one_letter_code
_entity_poly.pdbx_strand_id
1 'polypeptide(L)'
;MSEHAYYNQAGHGPYETHSIGDLPLEEGGTLRNCTLAYSVHGKLNAARDNAVLIPTWYTGTSKIMEQIYVGEGHALDPRKYCIVIVNQIGSGLSSSPHNTPVPFNQARFPKVRIGDDVRAQHRLLTDKLGIDSLALVFGASMGAQQTYEWAVRFPDMVKRAAPLAGTAKCQPHTALIAGVVEDILTSDAAFNGGFYADSAALHLAMRRHAKYFALMGWCDLWFQAESWRGLGFSSLEDFLTGFMEAFFLPMDPNNLLTQLWKWQHGDVARHTGGDLAAALGRIKAKVTVMPIETDQLFPPFMCEEESRLIPNARYRAIKSQAGHLALFAVEPGYMPQIDAHLNELLGTAA
;
A
#
# COMPACT_ATOMS: atom_id res chain seq x y z
N MET A 1 -20.29 -16.67 -7.21
CA MET A 1 -20.12 -15.26 -7.63
C MET A 1 -19.36 -15.29 -8.95
N SER A 2 -19.75 -14.49 -9.95
CA SER A 2 -18.96 -14.33 -11.18
C SER A 2 -17.62 -13.69 -10.82
N GLU A 3 -16.56 -14.11 -11.48
CA GLU A 3 -15.23 -13.51 -11.33
C GLU A 3 -15.31 -12.03 -11.74
N HIS A 4 -14.68 -11.14 -10.94
CA HIS A 4 -14.67 -9.71 -11.24
C HIS A 4 -13.79 -9.46 -12.46
N ALA A 5 -14.24 -8.63 -13.41
CA ALA A 5 -13.51 -8.39 -14.66
C ALA A 5 -12.07 -7.85 -14.45
N TYR A 6 -11.86 -7.09 -13.38
CA TYR A 6 -10.54 -6.51 -13.05
C TYR A 6 -9.77 -7.36 -12.04
N TYR A 7 -10.37 -7.74 -10.90
CA TYR A 7 -9.68 -8.45 -9.82
C TYR A 7 -9.66 -9.97 -10.07
N ASN A 8 -8.77 -10.42 -10.92
CA ASN A 8 -8.67 -11.84 -11.31
C ASN A 8 -7.22 -12.25 -11.63
N GLN A 9 -7.02 -13.55 -11.82
CA GLN A 9 -5.71 -14.12 -12.16
C GLN A 9 -5.17 -13.66 -13.52
N ALA A 10 -6.04 -13.40 -14.49
CA ALA A 10 -5.59 -13.00 -15.82
C ALA A 10 -4.98 -11.60 -15.82
N GLY A 11 -5.53 -10.67 -15.01
CA GLY A 11 -5.02 -9.30 -14.89
C GLY A 11 -3.88 -9.15 -13.90
N HIS A 12 -3.92 -9.88 -12.77
CA HIS A 12 -3.03 -9.64 -11.62
C HIS A 12 -2.23 -10.86 -11.17
N GLY A 13 -2.34 -11.99 -11.87
CA GLY A 13 -1.60 -13.21 -11.54
C GLY A 13 -0.15 -13.25 -12.03
N PRO A 14 0.59 -14.29 -11.63
CA PRO A 14 0.15 -15.32 -10.70
C PRO A 14 0.15 -14.86 -9.24
N TYR A 15 -0.89 -15.21 -8.50
CA TYR A 15 -0.92 -15.10 -7.03
C TYR A 15 -1.58 -16.33 -6.42
N GLU A 16 -1.25 -16.64 -5.18
CA GLU A 16 -1.90 -17.65 -4.37
C GLU A 16 -2.93 -17.02 -3.44
N THR A 17 -3.86 -17.82 -2.95
CA THR A 17 -4.79 -17.42 -1.90
C THR A 17 -4.66 -18.35 -0.70
N HIS A 18 -4.76 -17.79 0.51
CA HIS A 18 -4.79 -18.56 1.74
C HIS A 18 -5.86 -18.05 2.68
N SER A 19 -6.68 -18.98 3.20
CA SER A 19 -7.67 -18.64 4.21
C SER A 19 -7.00 -18.49 5.57
N ILE A 20 -7.16 -17.31 6.15
CA ILE A 20 -6.79 -17.01 7.54
C ILE A 20 -7.86 -17.55 8.51
N GLY A 21 -9.03 -17.93 7.99
CA GLY A 21 -10.21 -18.21 8.81
C GLY A 21 -10.85 -16.93 9.35
N ASP A 22 -11.52 -17.03 10.47
CA ASP A 22 -12.17 -15.88 11.11
C ASP A 22 -11.13 -14.94 11.70
N LEU A 23 -11.23 -13.66 11.33
CA LEU A 23 -10.35 -12.58 11.82
C LEU A 23 -11.16 -11.60 12.68
N PRO A 24 -11.01 -11.61 14.01
CA PRO A 24 -11.55 -10.56 14.87
C PRO A 24 -10.92 -9.21 14.53
N LEU A 25 -11.73 -8.16 14.37
CA LEU A 25 -11.30 -6.84 13.92
C LEU A 25 -11.11 -5.87 15.09
N GLU A 26 -10.20 -4.92 14.94
CA GLU A 26 -9.91 -3.89 15.96
C GLU A 26 -11.09 -2.92 16.18
N GLU A 27 -11.92 -2.70 15.17
CA GLU A 27 -13.17 -1.91 15.29
C GLU A 27 -14.35 -2.72 15.82
N GLY A 28 -14.12 -3.96 16.20
CA GLY A 28 -15.15 -4.89 16.65
C GLY A 28 -15.72 -5.71 15.49
N GLY A 29 -16.44 -6.77 15.85
CA GLY A 29 -16.93 -7.74 14.88
C GLY A 29 -15.85 -8.69 14.39
N THR A 30 -16.16 -9.44 13.33
CA THR A 30 -15.30 -10.49 12.78
C THR A 30 -15.45 -10.54 11.27
N LEU A 31 -14.33 -10.45 10.55
CA LEU A 31 -14.30 -10.79 9.13
C LEU A 31 -14.27 -12.32 9.00
N ARG A 32 -15.39 -12.91 8.56
CA ARG A 32 -15.53 -14.36 8.43
C ARG A 32 -14.78 -14.88 7.22
N ASN A 33 -14.12 -16.05 7.39
CA ASN A 33 -13.37 -16.72 6.32
C ASN A 33 -12.42 -15.75 5.58
N CYS A 34 -11.70 -14.91 6.33
CA CYS A 34 -10.77 -13.96 5.76
C CYS A 34 -9.73 -14.69 4.90
N THR A 35 -9.59 -14.25 3.66
CA THR A 35 -8.64 -14.82 2.69
C THR A 35 -7.68 -13.73 2.24
N LEU A 36 -6.38 -14.04 2.25
CA LEU A 36 -5.35 -13.20 1.69
C LEU A 36 -4.89 -13.74 0.34
N ALA A 37 -4.77 -12.86 -0.64
CA ALA A 37 -4.08 -13.11 -1.89
C ALA A 37 -2.63 -12.60 -1.79
N TYR A 38 -1.65 -13.41 -2.22
CA TYR A 38 -0.24 -13.10 -2.09
C TYR A 38 0.58 -13.76 -3.20
N SER A 39 1.78 -13.24 -3.45
CA SER A 39 2.77 -13.88 -4.30
C SER A 39 4.08 -14.10 -3.55
N VAL A 40 4.83 -15.11 -3.95
CA VAL A 40 6.14 -15.43 -3.37
C VAL A 40 7.17 -15.53 -4.50
N HIS A 41 8.26 -14.78 -4.35
CA HIS A 41 9.38 -14.77 -5.30
C HIS A 41 10.67 -15.18 -4.59
N GLY A 42 11.39 -16.11 -5.18
CA GLY A 42 12.57 -16.70 -4.55
C GLY A 42 12.26 -17.77 -3.50
N LYS A 43 13.21 -18.06 -2.62
CA LYS A 43 13.10 -19.15 -1.63
C LYS A 43 13.73 -18.75 -0.30
N LEU A 44 13.17 -19.28 0.80
CA LEU A 44 13.82 -19.21 2.10
C LEU A 44 15.15 -19.98 2.05
N ASN A 45 16.20 -19.36 2.59
CA ASN A 45 17.47 -20.01 2.81
C ASN A 45 17.43 -20.98 4.02
N ALA A 46 18.49 -21.75 4.23
CA ALA A 46 18.55 -22.71 5.33
C ALA A 46 18.47 -22.04 6.71
N ALA A 47 18.99 -20.83 6.86
CA ALA A 47 18.92 -20.04 8.09
C ALA A 47 17.55 -19.37 8.32
N ARG A 48 16.68 -19.34 7.30
CA ARG A 48 15.34 -18.72 7.31
C ARG A 48 15.36 -17.23 7.69
N ASP A 49 16.44 -16.52 7.35
CA ASP A 49 16.71 -15.13 7.73
C ASP A 49 16.68 -14.16 6.53
N ASN A 50 16.30 -14.64 5.34
CA ASN A 50 16.23 -13.86 4.09
C ASN A 50 14.82 -13.53 3.63
N ALA A 51 13.82 -13.59 4.50
CA ALA A 51 12.45 -13.24 4.14
C ALA A 51 12.26 -11.73 4.06
N VAL A 52 11.64 -11.27 2.98
CA VAL A 52 11.23 -9.87 2.76
C VAL A 52 9.72 -9.82 2.59
N LEU A 53 9.05 -8.92 3.30
CA LEU A 53 7.63 -8.66 3.15
C LEU A 53 7.39 -7.34 2.43
N ILE A 54 6.52 -7.37 1.42
CA ILE A 54 6.03 -6.18 0.72
C ILE A 54 4.51 -6.10 0.85
N PRO A 55 3.94 -5.33 1.79
CA PRO A 55 2.51 -5.03 1.80
C PRO A 55 2.18 -4.05 0.67
N THR A 56 1.03 -4.28 -0.01
CA THR A 56 0.62 -3.42 -1.13
C THR A 56 0.11 -2.05 -0.67
N TRP A 57 0.09 -1.07 -1.59
CA TRP A 57 -0.43 0.29 -1.35
C TRP A 57 -1.93 0.42 -1.70
N TYR A 58 -2.50 1.63 -1.59
CA TYR A 58 -3.83 1.97 -2.09
C TYR A 58 -3.95 1.61 -3.57
N THR A 59 -4.92 0.78 -3.93
CA THR A 59 -5.12 0.26 -5.29
C THR A 59 -4.02 -0.66 -5.83
N GLY A 60 -2.93 -0.85 -5.09
CA GLY A 60 -1.83 -1.71 -5.51
C GLY A 60 -2.16 -3.19 -5.44
N THR A 61 -1.57 -3.95 -6.36
CA THR A 61 -1.63 -5.42 -6.37
C THR A 61 -0.24 -6.02 -6.27
N SER A 62 -0.16 -7.28 -5.87
CA SER A 62 1.11 -8.01 -5.84
C SER A 62 1.83 -7.96 -7.19
N LYS A 63 1.09 -7.97 -8.30
CA LYS A 63 1.65 -7.87 -9.65
C LYS A 63 2.34 -6.53 -9.91
N ILE A 64 1.72 -5.43 -9.50
CA ILE A 64 2.30 -4.09 -9.65
C ILE A 64 3.58 -3.95 -8.81
N MET A 65 3.54 -4.42 -7.53
CA MET A 65 4.72 -4.39 -6.66
C MET A 65 5.87 -5.22 -7.23
N GLU A 66 5.57 -6.43 -7.72
CA GLU A 66 6.54 -7.30 -8.38
C GLU A 66 7.22 -6.58 -9.53
N GLN A 67 6.44 -6.03 -10.46
CA GLN A 67 6.96 -5.40 -11.67
C GLN A 67 7.86 -4.19 -11.42
N ILE A 68 7.64 -3.47 -10.31
CA ILE A 68 8.40 -2.27 -10.00
C ILE A 68 9.64 -2.59 -9.16
N TYR A 69 9.52 -3.43 -8.12
CA TYR A 69 10.54 -3.52 -7.09
C TYR A 69 11.29 -4.85 -7.05
N VAL A 70 10.81 -5.90 -7.73
CA VAL A 70 11.39 -7.24 -7.62
C VAL A 70 12.03 -7.65 -8.94
N GLY A 71 13.29 -8.09 -8.89
CA GLY A 71 13.97 -8.58 -10.08
C GLY A 71 15.48 -8.72 -9.92
N GLU A 72 16.07 -9.38 -10.92
CA GLU A 72 17.53 -9.42 -11.04
C GLU A 72 18.08 -8.02 -11.28
N GLY A 73 19.07 -7.62 -10.51
CA GLY A 73 19.65 -6.26 -10.58
C GLY A 73 19.00 -5.25 -9.65
N HIS A 74 17.83 -5.55 -9.07
CA HIS A 74 17.25 -4.78 -7.99
C HIS A 74 17.79 -5.18 -6.62
N ALA A 75 17.62 -4.31 -5.63
CA ALA A 75 17.95 -4.65 -4.24
C ALA A 75 17.13 -5.85 -3.75
N LEU A 76 15.88 -5.97 -4.21
CA LEU A 76 14.97 -7.07 -3.91
C LEU A 76 15.08 -8.16 -5.01
N ASP A 77 16.21 -8.83 -5.02
CA ASP A 77 16.55 -9.91 -5.97
C ASP A 77 16.04 -11.26 -5.44
N PRO A 78 15.12 -11.95 -6.15
CA PRO A 78 14.55 -13.23 -5.74
C PRO A 78 15.57 -14.38 -5.70
N ARG A 79 16.77 -14.20 -6.24
CA ARG A 79 17.89 -15.16 -6.08
C ARG A 79 18.51 -15.09 -4.68
N LYS A 80 18.35 -13.96 -3.98
CA LYS A 80 18.92 -13.72 -2.63
C LYS A 80 17.86 -13.79 -1.53
N TYR A 81 16.64 -13.35 -1.83
CA TYR A 81 15.57 -13.17 -0.85
C TYR A 81 14.34 -14.03 -1.19
N CYS A 82 13.64 -14.44 -0.15
CA CYS A 82 12.28 -14.94 -0.24
C CYS A 82 11.34 -13.74 -0.06
N ILE A 83 10.80 -13.22 -1.14
CA ILE A 83 10.01 -11.99 -1.16
C ILE A 83 8.53 -12.37 -1.19
N VAL A 84 7.80 -12.02 -0.14
CA VAL A 84 6.36 -12.23 -0.02
C VAL A 84 5.66 -10.90 -0.23
N ILE A 85 4.80 -10.82 -1.26
CA ILE A 85 4.00 -9.64 -1.53
C ILE A 85 2.55 -9.96 -1.17
N VAL A 86 1.96 -9.21 -0.23
CA VAL A 86 0.62 -9.49 0.26
C VAL A 86 -0.34 -8.39 -0.14
N ASN A 87 -1.43 -8.77 -0.84
CA ASN A 87 -2.52 -7.87 -1.15
C ASN A 87 -3.33 -7.62 0.11
N GLN A 88 -3.51 -6.34 0.48
CA GLN A 88 -4.22 -5.98 1.70
C GLN A 88 -5.71 -6.31 1.62
N ILE A 89 -6.35 -6.52 2.77
CA ILE A 89 -7.80 -6.72 2.88
C ILE A 89 -8.51 -5.48 2.34
N GLY A 90 -9.55 -5.66 1.54
CA GLY A 90 -10.29 -4.56 0.91
C GLY A 90 -9.70 -4.05 -0.41
N SER A 91 -8.55 -4.59 -0.88
CA SER A 91 -7.92 -4.14 -2.13
C SER A 91 -8.47 -4.81 -3.40
N GLY A 92 -9.32 -5.82 -3.25
CA GLY A 92 -9.96 -6.52 -4.36
C GLY A 92 -9.50 -7.98 -4.53
N LEU A 93 -8.22 -8.28 -4.40
CA LEU A 93 -7.71 -9.66 -4.55
C LEU A 93 -7.84 -10.48 -3.25
N SER A 94 -7.57 -9.88 -2.10
CA SER A 94 -7.91 -10.44 -0.78
C SER A 94 -9.39 -10.22 -0.47
N SER A 95 -9.88 -10.72 0.68
CA SER A 95 -11.26 -10.46 1.15
C SER A 95 -11.59 -8.98 1.05
N SER A 96 -12.65 -8.65 0.32
CA SER A 96 -13.02 -7.28 -0.06
C SER A 96 -14.54 -7.14 -0.19
N PRO A 97 -15.09 -5.92 -0.19
CA PRO A 97 -16.51 -5.66 -0.33
C PRO A 97 -17.20 -6.41 -1.47
N HIS A 98 -16.59 -6.45 -2.66
CA HIS A 98 -17.22 -7.07 -3.84
C HIS A 98 -17.18 -8.60 -3.83
N ASN A 99 -16.21 -9.23 -3.14
CA ASN A 99 -16.01 -10.69 -3.14
C ASN A 99 -16.41 -11.38 -1.83
N THR A 100 -16.85 -10.63 -0.82
CA THR A 100 -17.35 -11.20 0.45
C THR A 100 -18.81 -11.59 0.30
N PRO A 101 -19.24 -12.77 0.85
CA PRO A 101 -20.62 -13.20 0.78
C PRO A 101 -21.61 -12.30 1.53
N VAL A 102 -22.87 -12.27 1.09
CA VAL A 102 -23.99 -11.70 1.85
C VAL A 102 -24.04 -12.33 3.25
N PRO A 103 -24.29 -11.57 4.33
CA PRO A 103 -24.72 -10.16 4.37
C PRO A 103 -23.60 -9.15 4.47
N PHE A 104 -22.34 -9.56 4.43
CA PHE A 104 -21.15 -8.70 4.70
C PHE A 104 -20.47 -8.16 3.44
N ASN A 105 -21.18 -8.16 2.31
CA ASN A 105 -20.70 -7.64 1.03
C ASN A 105 -20.98 -6.13 0.87
N GLN A 106 -20.37 -5.54 -0.14
CA GLN A 106 -20.57 -4.13 -0.54
C GLN A 106 -20.44 -3.17 0.67
N ALA A 107 -21.37 -2.22 0.85
CA ALA A 107 -21.35 -1.26 1.96
C ALA A 107 -21.45 -1.89 3.36
N ARG A 108 -21.80 -3.17 3.47
CA ARG A 108 -21.82 -3.89 4.75
C ARG A 108 -20.50 -4.56 5.11
N PHE A 109 -19.48 -4.42 4.26
CA PHE A 109 -18.15 -4.93 4.57
C PHE A 109 -17.63 -4.26 5.86
N PRO A 110 -17.07 -5.04 6.80
CA PRO A 110 -16.67 -4.50 8.09
C PRO A 110 -15.51 -3.51 7.95
N LYS A 111 -15.39 -2.60 8.92
CA LYS A 111 -14.26 -1.67 8.99
C LYS A 111 -12.99 -2.42 9.37
N VAL A 112 -12.01 -2.43 8.48
CA VAL A 112 -10.70 -3.08 8.64
C VAL A 112 -9.64 -2.03 8.83
N ARG A 113 -8.79 -2.17 9.85
CA ARG A 113 -7.64 -1.29 10.09
C ARG A 113 -6.36 -1.86 9.50
N ILE A 114 -5.33 -1.03 9.41
CA ILE A 114 -3.97 -1.46 9.05
C ILE A 114 -3.46 -2.54 10.02
N GLY A 115 -3.76 -2.42 11.32
CA GLY A 115 -3.42 -3.44 12.30
C GLY A 115 -4.08 -4.80 12.06
N ASP A 116 -5.28 -4.82 11.47
CA ASP A 116 -5.95 -6.07 11.07
C ASP A 116 -5.23 -6.74 9.89
N ASP A 117 -4.82 -5.94 8.87
CA ASP A 117 -3.98 -6.44 7.78
C ASP A 117 -2.69 -7.07 8.32
N VAL A 118 -1.97 -6.35 9.19
CA VAL A 118 -0.70 -6.80 9.74
C VAL A 118 -0.86 -8.09 10.56
N ARG A 119 -1.95 -8.23 11.34
CA ARG A 119 -2.26 -9.49 12.05
C ARG A 119 -2.58 -10.64 11.10
N ALA A 120 -3.32 -10.38 10.03
CA ALA A 120 -3.62 -11.39 9.02
C ALA A 120 -2.36 -11.81 8.25
N GLN A 121 -1.52 -10.85 7.85
CA GLN A 121 -0.23 -11.09 7.21
C GLN A 121 0.70 -11.88 8.14
N HIS A 122 0.75 -11.56 9.42
CA HIS A 122 1.55 -12.31 10.41
C HIS A 122 1.13 -13.78 10.42
N ARG A 123 -0.17 -14.09 10.49
CA ARG A 123 -0.66 -15.48 10.44
C ARG A 123 -0.32 -16.17 9.12
N LEU A 124 -0.43 -15.48 7.98
CA LEU A 124 0.03 -16.01 6.70
C LEU A 124 1.50 -16.38 6.73
N LEU A 125 2.35 -15.49 7.24
CA LEU A 125 3.80 -15.72 7.28
C LEU A 125 4.17 -16.86 8.23
N THR A 126 3.64 -16.88 9.45
CA THR A 126 3.99 -17.86 10.48
C THR A 126 3.34 -19.22 10.21
N ASP A 127 2.02 -19.26 10.03
CA ASP A 127 1.26 -20.50 10.03
C ASP A 127 1.34 -21.22 8.67
N LYS A 128 1.36 -20.45 7.56
CA LYS A 128 1.38 -21.03 6.21
C LYS A 128 2.78 -21.14 5.63
N LEU A 129 3.60 -20.08 5.76
CA LEU A 129 4.90 -19.99 5.11
C LEU A 129 6.05 -20.34 6.06
N GLY A 130 5.77 -20.44 7.37
CA GLY A 130 6.75 -20.76 8.40
C GLY A 130 7.84 -19.69 8.51
N ILE A 131 7.53 -18.43 8.33
CA ILE A 131 8.45 -17.30 8.40
C ILE A 131 8.29 -16.62 9.76
N ASP A 132 9.30 -16.73 10.63
CA ASP A 132 9.30 -16.16 11.98
C ASP A 132 10.22 -14.94 12.11
N SER A 133 10.97 -14.62 11.06
CA SER A 133 11.88 -13.46 11.03
C SER A 133 11.83 -12.81 9.65
N LEU A 134 11.79 -11.47 9.63
CA LEU A 134 11.78 -10.67 8.42
C LEU A 134 13.10 -9.90 8.30
N ALA A 135 13.89 -10.23 7.29
CA ALA A 135 15.09 -9.47 6.95
C ALA A 135 14.75 -8.01 6.65
N LEU A 136 13.58 -7.81 6.03
CA LEU A 136 13.07 -6.47 5.68
C LEU A 136 11.54 -6.50 5.57
N VAL A 137 10.90 -5.43 6.06
CA VAL A 137 9.55 -5.02 5.62
C VAL A 137 9.72 -3.76 4.80
N PHE A 138 9.30 -3.80 3.54
CA PHE A 138 9.35 -2.67 2.60
C PHE A 138 7.96 -2.36 2.07
N GLY A 139 7.49 -1.16 2.28
CA GLY A 139 6.17 -0.76 1.78
C GLY A 139 6.13 0.70 1.39
N ALA A 140 5.37 1.01 0.34
CA ALA A 140 5.19 2.36 -0.15
C ALA A 140 3.76 2.87 0.12
N SER A 141 3.58 4.17 0.35
CA SER A 141 2.27 4.80 0.59
C SER A 141 1.52 4.12 1.76
N MET A 142 0.32 3.57 1.57
CA MET A 142 -0.34 2.75 2.59
C MET A 142 0.46 1.50 2.98
N GLY A 143 1.30 0.98 2.09
CA GLY A 143 2.26 -0.07 2.43
C GLY A 143 3.31 0.41 3.44
N ALA A 144 3.68 1.70 3.41
CA ALA A 144 4.54 2.29 4.41
C ALA A 144 3.84 2.38 5.79
N GLN A 145 2.55 2.73 5.83
CA GLN A 145 1.77 2.66 7.07
C GLN A 145 1.76 1.24 7.65
N GLN A 146 1.61 0.21 6.80
CA GLN A 146 1.72 -1.18 7.22
C GLN A 146 3.15 -1.53 7.69
N THR A 147 4.18 -0.98 7.06
CA THR A 147 5.59 -1.17 7.45
C THR A 147 5.86 -0.63 8.86
N TYR A 148 5.35 0.56 9.18
CA TYR A 148 5.43 1.10 10.54
C TYR A 148 4.65 0.25 11.53
N GLU A 149 3.44 -0.17 11.19
CA GLU A 149 2.61 -1.04 12.03
C GLU A 149 3.32 -2.38 12.32
N TRP A 150 3.94 -3.00 11.31
CA TRP A 150 4.75 -4.19 11.48
C TRP A 150 5.91 -3.97 12.46
N ALA A 151 6.65 -2.88 12.31
CA ALA A 151 7.82 -2.60 13.13
C ALA A 151 7.45 -2.27 14.60
N VAL A 152 6.28 -1.65 14.83
CA VAL A 152 5.77 -1.32 16.17
C VAL A 152 5.15 -2.55 16.83
N ARG A 153 4.36 -3.34 16.09
CA ARG A 153 3.60 -4.48 16.63
C ARG A 153 4.46 -5.72 16.84
N PHE A 154 5.39 -5.98 15.93
CA PHE A 154 6.26 -7.16 15.95
C PHE A 154 7.76 -6.78 15.94
N PRO A 155 8.22 -6.00 16.93
CA PRO A 155 9.59 -5.44 16.91
C PRO A 155 10.69 -6.50 16.95
N ASP A 156 10.43 -7.70 17.45
CA ASP A 156 11.41 -8.79 17.51
C ASP A 156 11.51 -9.56 16.18
N MET A 157 10.43 -9.57 15.40
CA MET A 157 10.37 -10.25 14.10
C MET A 157 10.99 -9.41 12.98
N VAL A 158 10.84 -8.08 13.01
CA VAL A 158 11.30 -7.16 11.95
C VAL A 158 12.73 -6.72 12.23
N LYS A 159 13.67 -7.12 11.37
CA LYS A 159 15.08 -6.74 11.49
C LYS A 159 15.37 -5.39 10.85
N ARG A 160 14.74 -5.11 9.71
CA ARG A 160 14.85 -3.83 8.99
C ARG A 160 13.48 -3.40 8.48
N ALA A 161 13.26 -2.10 8.41
CA ALA A 161 12.03 -1.52 7.86
C ALA A 161 12.36 -0.37 6.91
N ALA A 162 11.67 -0.32 5.79
CA ALA A 162 11.87 0.71 4.77
C ALA A 162 10.51 1.28 4.34
N PRO A 163 9.92 2.19 5.12
CA PRO A 163 8.72 2.92 4.71
C PRO A 163 9.08 3.96 3.64
N LEU A 164 8.39 3.87 2.49
CA LEU A 164 8.57 4.76 1.34
C LEU A 164 7.31 5.61 1.13
N ALA A 165 7.45 6.94 1.05
CA ALA A 165 6.36 7.89 0.76
C ALA A 165 5.10 7.64 1.62
N GLY A 166 5.27 7.58 2.95
CA GLY A 166 4.16 7.39 3.88
C GLY A 166 4.56 7.65 5.32
N THR A 167 3.58 7.84 6.20
CA THR A 167 3.73 8.18 7.61
C THR A 167 3.19 7.08 8.52
N ALA A 168 3.67 7.00 9.75
CA ALA A 168 3.21 6.06 10.77
C ALA A 168 1.81 6.41 11.30
N LYS A 169 1.45 7.69 11.21
CA LYS A 169 0.14 8.22 11.56
C LYS A 169 -0.41 9.08 10.44
N CYS A 170 -1.67 8.83 10.05
CA CYS A 170 -2.35 9.68 9.08
C CYS A 170 -2.52 11.09 9.65
N GLN A 171 -1.96 12.08 8.97
CA GLN A 171 -2.04 13.46 9.38
C GLN A 171 -3.35 14.12 8.88
N PRO A 172 -3.82 15.22 9.51
CA PRO A 172 -5.09 15.87 9.15
C PRO A 172 -5.20 16.25 7.66
N HIS A 173 -4.12 16.75 7.04
CA HIS A 173 -4.10 17.08 5.62
C HIS A 173 -4.32 15.84 4.74
N THR A 174 -3.61 14.76 5.03
CA THR A 174 -3.72 13.49 4.31
C THR A 174 -5.11 12.86 4.51
N ALA A 175 -5.67 12.96 5.72
CA ALA A 175 -7.03 12.51 6.01
C ALA A 175 -8.09 13.33 5.24
N LEU A 176 -7.88 14.65 5.08
CA LEU A 176 -8.75 15.50 4.28
C LEU A 176 -8.72 15.12 2.79
N ILE A 177 -7.54 14.82 2.24
CA ILE A 177 -7.41 14.35 0.84
C ILE A 177 -8.25 13.08 0.64
N ALA A 178 -8.11 12.10 1.54
CA ALA A 178 -8.89 10.86 1.47
C ALA A 178 -10.40 11.12 1.64
N GLY A 179 -10.80 12.07 2.51
CA GLY A 179 -12.18 12.50 2.69
C GLY A 179 -12.79 13.11 1.42
N VAL A 180 -12.04 13.93 0.70
CA VAL A 180 -12.51 14.48 -0.59
C VAL A 180 -12.74 13.37 -1.61
N VAL A 181 -11.89 12.36 -1.65
CA VAL A 181 -12.09 11.20 -2.53
C VAL A 181 -13.35 10.40 -2.13
N GLU A 182 -13.58 10.23 -0.82
CA GLU A 182 -14.81 9.61 -0.30
C GLU A 182 -16.04 10.39 -0.76
N ASP A 183 -16.04 11.72 -0.60
CA ASP A 183 -17.13 12.58 -1.06
C ASP A 183 -17.37 12.47 -2.58
N ILE A 184 -16.32 12.44 -3.38
CA ILE A 184 -16.43 12.26 -4.84
C ILE A 184 -17.14 10.96 -5.20
N LEU A 185 -16.81 9.85 -4.53
CA LEU A 185 -17.39 8.55 -4.82
C LEU A 185 -18.81 8.42 -4.28
N THR A 186 -19.07 8.90 -3.06
CA THR A 186 -20.35 8.72 -2.37
C THR A 186 -21.43 9.70 -2.79
N SER A 187 -21.07 10.87 -3.35
CA SER A 187 -22.01 11.88 -3.85
C SER A 187 -22.63 11.53 -5.21
N ASP A 188 -22.14 10.52 -5.91
CA ASP A 188 -22.72 10.06 -7.15
C ASP A 188 -24.07 9.37 -6.89
N ALA A 189 -25.13 9.75 -7.62
CA ALA A 189 -26.45 9.17 -7.43
C ALA A 189 -26.48 7.65 -7.66
N ALA A 190 -25.63 7.14 -8.54
CA ALA A 190 -25.51 5.71 -8.80
C ALA A 190 -24.86 4.93 -7.65
N PHE A 191 -24.21 5.61 -6.70
CA PHE A 191 -23.59 4.97 -5.53
C PHE A 191 -24.62 4.29 -4.64
N ASN A 192 -25.82 4.87 -4.50
CA ASN A 192 -26.95 4.29 -3.79
C ASN A 192 -26.56 3.73 -2.40
N GLY A 193 -25.83 4.52 -1.60
CA GLY A 193 -25.35 4.08 -0.28
C GLY A 193 -24.38 2.89 -0.30
N GLY A 194 -23.74 2.64 -1.43
CA GLY A 194 -22.81 1.53 -1.65
C GLY A 194 -23.48 0.22 -2.07
N PHE A 195 -24.77 0.26 -2.45
CA PHE A 195 -25.53 -0.89 -2.95
C PHE A 195 -25.87 -0.71 -4.45
N TYR A 196 -24.85 -0.60 -5.28
CA TYR A 196 -24.98 -0.56 -6.73
C TYR A 196 -24.98 -1.98 -7.33
N ALA A 197 -25.69 -2.14 -8.44
CA ALA A 197 -25.74 -3.43 -9.13
C ALA A 197 -24.48 -3.68 -9.99
N ASP A 198 -23.92 -2.59 -10.53
CA ASP A 198 -22.74 -2.61 -11.40
C ASP A 198 -21.85 -1.40 -11.08
N SER A 199 -20.58 -1.63 -10.80
CA SER A 199 -19.59 -0.58 -10.56
C SER A 199 -19.40 0.35 -11.75
N ALA A 200 -19.64 -0.11 -12.98
CA ALA A 200 -19.57 0.69 -14.19
C ALA A 200 -20.59 1.85 -14.20
N ALA A 201 -21.67 1.76 -13.44
CA ALA A 201 -22.63 2.86 -13.28
C ALA A 201 -22.01 4.10 -12.62
N LEU A 202 -20.94 3.93 -11.84
CA LEU A 202 -20.23 5.02 -11.17
C LEU A 202 -19.11 5.63 -12.00
N HIS A 203 -19.10 5.44 -13.31
CA HIS A 203 -18.00 5.90 -14.19
C HIS A 203 -17.71 7.40 -14.06
N LEU A 204 -18.70 8.25 -13.79
CA LEU A 204 -18.49 9.69 -13.60
C LEU A 204 -17.77 9.99 -12.28
N ALA A 205 -18.15 9.33 -11.18
CA ALA A 205 -17.45 9.45 -9.91
C ALA A 205 -16.01 8.94 -10.02
N MET A 206 -15.81 7.80 -10.69
CA MET A 206 -14.48 7.20 -10.90
C MET A 206 -13.56 8.10 -11.74
N ARG A 207 -14.10 8.80 -12.76
CA ARG A 207 -13.35 9.80 -13.55
C ARG A 207 -12.97 11.03 -12.70
N ARG A 208 -13.88 11.50 -11.86
CA ARG A 208 -13.57 12.60 -10.91
C ARG A 208 -12.51 12.19 -9.91
N HIS A 209 -12.60 10.96 -9.38
CA HIS A 209 -11.58 10.36 -8.52
C HIS A 209 -10.22 10.32 -9.22
N ALA A 210 -10.16 9.82 -10.45
CA ALA A 210 -8.93 9.76 -11.24
C ALA A 210 -8.29 11.15 -11.45
N LYS A 211 -9.10 12.16 -11.78
CA LYS A 211 -8.64 13.56 -11.96
C LYS A 211 -8.14 14.16 -10.65
N TYR A 212 -8.86 13.96 -9.55
CA TYR A 212 -8.43 14.44 -8.24
C TYR A 212 -7.12 13.74 -7.79
N PHE A 213 -7.04 12.43 -8.02
CA PHE A 213 -5.82 11.69 -7.70
C PHE A 213 -4.64 12.08 -8.59
N ALA A 214 -4.89 12.46 -9.85
CA ALA A 214 -3.87 13.06 -10.71
C ALA A 214 -3.37 14.39 -10.14
N LEU A 215 -4.28 15.29 -9.72
CA LEU A 215 -3.95 16.59 -9.15
C LEU A 215 -3.11 16.47 -7.86
N MET A 216 -3.47 15.54 -6.99
CA MET A 216 -2.79 15.37 -5.69
C MET A 216 -1.57 14.46 -5.75
N GLY A 217 -1.54 13.52 -6.68
CA GLY A 217 -0.49 12.52 -6.81
C GLY A 217 0.71 12.97 -7.64
N TRP A 218 0.50 13.75 -8.68
CA TRP A 218 1.58 14.37 -9.45
C TRP A 218 1.87 15.77 -8.94
N CYS A 219 3.15 16.18 -9.00
CA CYS A 219 3.55 17.51 -8.59
C CYS A 219 3.36 18.52 -9.75
N ASP A 220 3.24 19.82 -9.41
CA ASP A 220 3.08 20.90 -10.37
C ASP A 220 4.23 21.01 -11.37
N LEU A 221 5.47 20.73 -10.95
CA LEU A 221 6.64 20.69 -11.84
C LEU A 221 6.50 19.62 -12.92
N TRP A 222 5.89 18.47 -12.60
CA TRP A 222 5.64 17.40 -13.55
C TRP A 222 4.63 17.83 -14.63
N PHE A 223 3.59 18.58 -14.23
CA PHE A 223 2.62 19.17 -15.15
C PHE A 223 3.23 20.28 -15.99
N GLN A 224 4.02 21.18 -15.37
CA GLN A 224 4.67 22.29 -16.06
C GLN A 224 5.65 21.78 -17.14
N ALA A 225 6.37 20.70 -16.87
CA ALA A 225 7.30 20.07 -17.82
C ALA A 225 6.61 19.22 -18.87
N GLU A 226 5.28 19.10 -18.87
CA GLU A 226 4.52 18.20 -19.75
C GLU A 226 5.07 16.76 -19.75
N SER A 227 5.49 16.26 -18.58
CA SER A 227 6.22 14.97 -18.44
C SER A 227 5.42 13.75 -18.93
N TRP A 228 4.10 13.86 -19.09
CA TRP A 228 3.26 12.85 -19.74
C TRP A 228 3.69 12.53 -21.17
N ARG A 229 4.34 13.48 -21.89
CA ARG A 229 4.87 13.24 -23.24
C ARG A 229 5.94 12.16 -23.25
N GLY A 230 6.76 12.11 -22.20
CA GLY A 230 7.76 11.04 -22.01
C GLY A 230 7.14 9.66 -21.80
N LEU A 231 5.87 9.59 -21.39
CA LEU A 231 5.10 8.36 -21.25
C LEU A 231 4.32 7.99 -22.53
N GLY A 232 4.45 8.80 -23.59
CA GLY A 232 3.83 8.56 -24.90
C GLY A 232 2.46 9.24 -25.10
N PHE A 233 2.02 10.10 -24.19
CA PHE A 233 0.74 10.82 -24.32
C PHE A 233 0.91 12.14 -25.07
N SER A 234 -0.05 12.44 -25.95
CA SER A 234 0.01 13.61 -26.87
C SER A 234 -0.43 14.91 -26.19
N SER A 235 -1.26 14.82 -25.14
CA SER A 235 -1.82 15.96 -24.42
C SER A 235 -2.13 15.58 -22.95
N LEU A 236 -2.43 16.57 -22.13
CA LEU A 236 -2.91 16.35 -20.77
C LEU A 236 -4.21 15.52 -20.75
N GLU A 237 -5.16 15.81 -21.66
CA GLU A 237 -6.42 15.05 -21.72
C GLU A 237 -6.18 13.60 -22.14
N ASP A 238 -5.27 13.36 -23.07
CA ASP A 238 -4.85 12.02 -23.50
C ASP A 238 -4.23 11.25 -22.33
N PHE A 239 -3.36 11.88 -21.56
CA PHE A 239 -2.79 11.31 -20.35
C PHE A 239 -3.85 11.01 -19.26
N LEU A 240 -4.75 11.96 -18.99
CA LEU A 240 -5.80 11.76 -17.99
C LEU A 240 -6.72 10.60 -18.39
N THR A 241 -7.10 10.50 -19.66
CA THR A 241 -7.97 9.43 -20.14
C THR A 241 -7.22 8.09 -20.25
N GLY A 242 -6.06 8.11 -20.90
CA GLY A 242 -5.32 6.88 -21.24
C GLY A 242 -4.52 6.28 -20.08
N PHE A 243 -4.18 7.06 -19.06
CA PHE A 243 -3.46 6.58 -17.89
C PHE A 243 -4.31 6.62 -16.62
N MET A 244 -4.73 7.81 -16.18
CA MET A 244 -5.38 7.95 -14.88
C MET A 244 -6.78 7.32 -14.84
N GLU A 245 -7.64 7.65 -15.80
CA GLU A 245 -8.98 7.06 -15.87
C GLU A 245 -8.90 5.56 -16.18
N ALA A 246 -8.06 5.15 -17.13
CA ALA A 246 -7.87 3.74 -17.47
C ALA A 246 -7.41 2.90 -16.27
N PHE A 247 -6.61 3.47 -15.36
CA PHE A 247 -6.18 2.80 -14.13
C PHE A 247 -7.32 2.63 -13.11
N PHE A 248 -8.13 3.67 -12.87
CA PHE A 248 -9.14 3.64 -11.81
C PHE A 248 -10.50 3.07 -12.23
N LEU A 249 -10.94 3.33 -13.47
CA LEU A 249 -12.28 2.94 -13.94
C LEU A 249 -12.65 1.47 -13.75
N PRO A 250 -11.73 0.50 -13.87
CA PRO A 250 -12.06 -0.92 -13.69
C PRO A 250 -12.28 -1.33 -12.22
N MET A 251 -11.95 -0.46 -11.25
CA MET A 251 -11.95 -0.80 -9.83
C MET A 251 -13.35 -0.70 -9.22
N ASP A 252 -13.57 -1.46 -8.15
CA ASP A 252 -14.81 -1.40 -7.40
C ASP A 252 -14.79 -0.23 -6.39
N PRO A 253 -15.77 0.69 -6.41
CA PRO A 253 -15.83 1.84 -5.52
C PRO A 253 -15.85 1.51 -4.03
N ASN A 254 -16.53 0.44 -3.60
CA ASN A 254 -16.56 0.03 -2.19
C ASN A 254 -15.17 -0.48 -1.72
N ASN A 255 -14.42 -1.13 -2.62
CA ASN A 255 -13.05 -1.51 -2.32
C ASN A 255 -12.18 -0.26 -2.09
N LEU A 256 -12.31 0.75 -2.95
CA LEU A 256 -11.60 2.02 -2.80
C LEU A 256 -11.97 2.71 -1.48
N LEU A 257 -13.27 2.80 -1.14
CA LEU A 257 -13.75 3.38 0.10
C LEU A 257 -13.24 2.64 1.35
N THR A 258 -13.16 1.31 1.28
CA THR A 258 -12.59 0.51 2.38
C THR A 258 -11.14 0.86 2.61
N GLN A 259 -10.36 1.02 1.55
CA GLN A 259 -8.95 1.41 1.65
C GLN A 259 -8.78 2.88 2.08
N LEU A 260 -9.62 3.81 1.59
CA LEU A 260 -9.62 5.21 2.01
C LEU A 260 -9.87 5.33 3.52
N TRP A 261 -10.89 4.63 4.02
CA TRP A 261 -11.17 4.61 5.44
C TRP A 261 -9.98 4.07 6.25
N LYS A 262 -9.36 3.00 5.80
CA LYS A 262 -8.18 2.40 6.42
C LYS A 262 -7.00 3.38 6.42
N TRP A 263 -6.77 4.08 5.31
CA TRP A 263 -5.73 5.09 5.18
C TRP A 263 -5.93 6.25 6.17
N GLN A 264 -7.15 6.82 6.23
CA GLN A 264 -7.51 7.88 7.18
C GLN A 264 -7.28 7.48 8.65
N HIS A 265 -7.45 6.20 8.96
CA HIS A 265 -7.37 5.65 10.32
C HIS A 265 -6.05 4.94 10.62
N GLY A 266 -5.04 5.06 9.75
CA GLY A 266 -3.69 4.58 10.00
C GLY A 266 -3.05 5.36 11.14
N ASP A 267 -2.76 4.70 12.28
CA ASP A 267 -2.20 5.34 13.47
C ASP A 267 -1.56 4.30 14.41
N VAL A 268 -0.24 4.23 14.38
CA VAL A 268 0.51 3.33 15.29
C VAL A 268 0.50 3.82 16.75
N ALA A 269 0.15 5.09 17.01
CA ALA A 269 0.06 5.62 18.36
C ALA A 269 -1.03 4.93 19.22
N ARG A 270 -1.96 4.23 18.58
CA ARG A 270 -2.97 3.40 19.26
C ARG A 270 -2.35 2.35 20.18
N HIS A 271 -1.15 1.87 19.88
CA HIS A 271 -0.40 0.93 20.74
C HIS A 271 0.06 1.54 22.07
N THR A 272 0.01 2.86 22.20
CA THR A 272 0.55 3.62 23.34
C THR A 272 -0.44 4.67 23.84
N GLY A 273 -1.75 4.45 23.64
CA GLY A 273 -2.78 5.38 24.12
C GLY A 273 -2.77 6.74 23.44
N GLY A 274 -2.24 6.84 22.21
CA GLY A 274 -2.18 8.07 21.42
C GLY A 274 -0.82 8.76 21.40
N ASP A 275 0.16 8.25 22.14
CA ASP A 275 1.54 8.78 22.15
C ASP A 275 2.35 8.19 20.99
N LEU A 276 2.53 9.00 19.91
CA LEU A 276 3.26 8.59 18.71
C LEU A 276 4.76 8.37 18.99
N ALA A 277 5.36 9.21 19.84
CA ALA A 277 6.78 9.09 20.16
C ALA A 277 7.06 7.78 20.92
N ALA A 278 6.19 7.45 21.88
CA ALA A 278 6.28 6.18 22.61
C ALA A 278 6.05 4.96 21.67
N ALA A 279 5.15 5.07 20.68
CA ALA A 279 4.93 4.00 19.73
C ALA A 279 6.14 3.77 18.82
N LEU A 280 6.66 4.83 18.20
CA LEU A 280 7.81 4.78 17.30
C LEU A 280 9.10 4.41 18.06
N GLY A 281 9.21 4.80 19.32
CA GLY A 281 10.30 4.39 20.22
C GLY A 281 10.37 2.88 20.50
N ARG A 282 9.30 2.12 20.22
CA ARG A 282 9.29 0.64 20.36
C ARG A 282 10.01 -0.08 19.22
N ILE A 283 10.26 0.61 18.10
CA ILE A 283 10.85 0.01 16.91
C ILE A 283 12.31 -0.37 17.21
N LYS A 284 12.61 -1.66 17.13
CA LYS A 284 13.96 -2.23 17.29
C LYS A 284 14.70 -2.31 15.97
N ALA A 285 13.96 -2.41 14.87
CA ALA A 285 14.48 -2.52 13.52
C ALA A 285 15.38 -1.34 13.15
N LYS A 286 16.34 -1.57 12.26
CA LYS A 286 16.99 -0.49 11.53
C LYS A 286 16.03 0.04 10.47
N VAL A 287 15.81 1.34 10.46
CA VAL A 287 14.82 1.96 9.59
C VAL A 287 15.47 2.91 8.59
N THR A 288 15.05 2.83 7.33
CA THR A 288 15.34 3.88 6.33
C THR A 288 14.01 4.48 5.88
N VAL A 289 13.74 5.69 6.33
CA VAL A 289 12.54 6.45 5.95
C VAL A 289 12.82 7.17 4.64
N MET A 290 12.04 6.88 3.60
CA MET A 290 12.26 7.36 2.23
C MET A 290 11.06 8.18 1.73
N PRO A 291 10.94 9.48 2.08
CA PRO A 291 9.93 10.33 1.43
C PRO A 291 10.35 10.68 0.00
N ILE A 292 9.38 11.09 -0.82
CA ILE A 292 9.64 11.67 -2.15
C ILE A 292 9.61 13.19 -2.02
N GLU A 293 10.64 13.89 -2.51
CA GLU A 293 10.86 15.33 -2.26
C GLU A 293 9.66 16.22 -2.65
N THR A 294 8.90 15.83 -3.66
CA THR A 294 7.76 16.60 -4.20
C THR A 294 6.40 15.99 -3.85
N ASP A 295 6.36 15.05 -2.90
CA ASP A 295 5.12 14.38 -2.49
C ASP A 295 4.19 15.34 -1.74
N GLN A 296 2.94 15.47 -2.22
CA GLN A 296 1.90 16.29 -1.61
C GLN A 296 0.94 15.47 -0.72
N LEU A 297 0.88 14.14 -0.93
CA LEU A 297 0.07 13.25 -0.11
C LEU A 297 0.74 12.93 1.23
N PHE A 298 2.04 12.72 1.20
CA PHE A 298 2.89 12.51 2.37
C PHE A 298 4.10 13.44 2.30
N PRO A 299 3.94 14.73 2.57
CA PRO A 299 5.01 15.72 2.48
C PRO A 299 6.26 15.31 3.25
N PRO A 300 7.46 15.53 2.70
CA PRO A 300 8.72 15.07 3.28
C PRO A 300 8.94 15.47 4.73
N PHE A 301 8.50 16.68 5.12
CA PHE A 301 8.68 17.16 6.50
C PHE A 301 7.93 16.29 7.53
N MET A 302 6.75 15.74 7.18
CA MET A 302 6.01 14.83 8.06
C MET A 302 6.79 13.52 8.29
N CYS A 303 7.37 12.97 7.23
CA CYS A 303 8.19 11.76 7.32
C CYS A 303 9.49 12.03 8.10
N GLU A 304 10.07 13.22 7.96
CA GLU A 304 11.27 13.62 8.70
C GLU A 304 11.00 13.76 10.19
N GLU A 305 9.89 14.40 10.58
CA GLU A 305 9.47 14.53 11.98
C GLU A 305 9.31 13.15 12.63
N GLU A 306 8.60 12.23 11.98
CA GLU A 306 8.41 10.86 12.49
C GLU A 306 9.74 10.09 12.54
N SER A 307 10.64 10.27 11.57
CA SER A 307 11.93 9.59 11.54
C SER A 307 12.80 9.91 12.76
N ARG A 308 12.70 11.14 13.29
CA ARG A 308 13.42 11.58 14.49
C ARG A 308 12.94 10.90 15.77
N LEU A 309 11.74 10.32 15.76
CA LEU A 309 11.15 9.60 16.90
C LEU A 309 11.56 8.11 16.93
N ILE A 310 12.22 7.62 15.89
CA ILE A 310 12.64 6.23 15.76
C ILE A 310 14.12 6.10 16.14
N PRO A 311 14.48 5.25 17.13
CA PRO A 311 15.85 5.19 17.67
C PRO A 311 16.94 4.91 16.64
N ASN A 312 16.66 4.05 15.63
CA ASN A 312 17.63 3.57 14.64
C ASN A 312 17.24 3.96 13.21
N ALA A 313 16.65 5.14 13.03
CA ALA A 313 16.23 5.61 11.71
C ALA A 313 17.30 6.41 10.98
N ARG A 314 17.29 6.26 9.66
CA ARG A 314 17.96 7.14 8.70
C ARG A 314 16.91 7.74 7.78
N TYR A 315 17.04 9.02 7.48
CA TYR A 315 16.21 9.73 6.52
C TYR A 315 16.94 9.78 5.18
N ARG A 316 16.27 9.36 4.10
CA ARG A 316 16.80 9.29 2.73
C ARG A 316 15.73 9.73 1.74
N ALA A 317 15.65 11.03 1.47
CA ALA A 317 14.69 11.57 0.52
C ALA A 317 14.99 11.10 -0.91
N ILE A 318 13.95 10.74 -1.64
CA ILE A 318 13.99 10.34 -3.05
C ILE A 318 13.77 11.59 -3.91
N LYS A 319 14.74 11.90 -4.74
CA LYS A 319 14.65 13.00 -5.70
C LYS A 319 13.75 12.59 -6.87
N SER A 320 12.66 13.30 -7.05
CA SER A 320 11.71 13.08 -8.13
C SER A 320 10.88 14.34 -8.36
N GLN A 321 10.46 14.59 -9.59
CA GLN A 321 9.49 15.62 -9.95
C GLN A 321 8.10 15.05 -10.22
N ALA A 322 7.90 13.75 -10.02
CA ALA A 322 6.63 13.07 -10.27
C ALA A 322 5.70 13.04 -9.05
N GLY A 323 6.03 13.72 -7.94
CA GLY A 323 5.21 13.69 -6.74
C GLY A 323 5.07 12.30 -6.16
N HIS A 324 3.93 12.03 -5.52
CA HIS A 324 3.63 10.71 -4.94
C HIS A 324 3.62 9.59 -6.00
N LEU A 325 3.21 9.90 -7.23
CA LEU A 325 3.09 8.91 -8.29
C LEU A 325 4.45 8.56 -8.96
N ALA A 326 5.57 9.10 -8.48
CA ALA A 326 6.89 8.52 -8.72
C ALA A 326 6.95 7.03 -8.35
N LEU A 327 6.07 6.58 -7.45
CA LEU A 327 5.91 5.17 -7.06
C LEU A 327 5.65 4.23 -8.24
N PHE A 328 5.15 4.73 -9.38
CA PHE A 328 5.03 3.96 -10.63
C PHE A 328 6.34 3.83 -11.41
N ALA A 329 7.46 4.31 -10.84
CA ALA A 329 8.79 4.27 -11.46
C ALA A 329 8.85 4.91 -12.88
N VAL A 330 8.09 5.98 -13.07
CA VAL A 330 7.97 6.68 -14.37
C VAL A 330 9.22 7.51 -14.73
N GLU A 331 10.10 7.77 -13.78
CA GLU A 331 11.35 8.51 -13.98
C GLU A 331 12.55 7.55 -13.93
N PRO A 332 13.48 7.61 -14.90
CA PRO A 332 14.65 6.70 -14.94
C PRO A 332 15.52 6.74 -13.67
N GLY A 333 15.57 7.89 -12.98
CA GLY A 333 16.35 8.08 -11.76
C GLY A 333 15.71 7.54 -10.48
N TYR A 334 14.45 7.09 -10.51
CA TYR A 334 13.71 6.67 -9.31
C TYR A 334 14.25 5.34 -8.75
N MET A 335 14.21 4.26 -9.51
CA MET A 335 14.60 2.93 -9.03
C MET A 335 16.07 2.84 -8.58
N PRO A 336 17.05 3.46 -9.27
CA PRO A 336 18.44 3.46 -8.78
C PRO A 336 18.62 4.04 -7.37
N GLN A 337 17.82 5.05 -6.97
CA GLN A 337 17.84 5.59 -5.62
C GLN A 337 17.26 4.61 -4.61
N ILE A 338 16.11 3.99 -4.94
CA ILE A 338 15.46 2.98 -4.09
C ILE A 338 16.42 1.81 -3.87
N ASP A 339 17.01 1.27 -4.94
CA ASP A 339 17.94 0.14 -4.86
C ASP A 339 19.20 0.49 -4.03
N ALA A 340 19.74 1.69 -4.19
CA ALA A 340 20.89 2.14 -3.41
C ALA A 340 20.57 2.18 -1.89
N HIS A 341 19.42 2.75 -1.51
CA HIS A 341 19.03 2.87 -0.11
C HIS A 341 18.64 1.52 0.51
N LEU A 342 17.95 0.66 -0.24
CA LEU A 342 17.63 -0.69 0.22
C LEU A 342 18.90 -1.55 0.36
N ASN A 343 19.86 -1.47 -0.58
CA ASN A 343 21.14 -2.17 -0.47
C ASN A 343 21.96 -1.67 0.73
N GLU A 344 22.00 -0.35 0.98
CA GLU A 344 22.63 0.21 2.18
C GLU A 344 22.00 -0.37 3.45
N LEU A 345 20.67 -0.40 3.52
CA LEU A 345 19.94 -0.91 4.67
C LEU A 345 20.16 -2.42 4.86
N LEU A 346 20.02 -3.21 3.81
CA LEU A 346 20.21 -4.67 3.84
C LEU A 346 21.64 -5.08 4.18
N GLY A 347 22.64 -4.26 3.84
CA GLY A 347 24.04 -4.46 4.20
C GLY A 347 24.38 -4.17 5.67
N THR A 348 23.45 -3.57 6.44
CA THR A 348 23.67 -3.32 7.88
C THR A 348 23.55 -4.62 8.68
N ALA A 349 24.31 -4.78 9.77
CA ALA A 349 24.12 -5.89 10.69
C ALA A 349 22.67 -5.86 11.27
N ALA A 350 22.05 -7.02 11.40
CA ALA A 350 20.66 -7.17 11.91
C ALA A 350 20.55 -6.87 13.40
#